data_b7b54688bf7b4797bd70b925627f906f
#
_entry.id   b7b54688bf7b4797bd70b925627f906f
#
_cell.length_a   1.000
_cell.length_b   1.000
_cell.length_c   1.000
_cell.angle_alpha   90.00
_cell.angle_beta   90.00
_cell.angle_gamma   90.00
#
_symmetry.space_group_name_H-M   'P 1'
#
loop_
_entity.id
_entity.type
_entity.pdbx_description
1 polymer ?
#
loop_
_entity_poly.entity_id
_entity_poly.type
_entity_poly.pdbx_seq_one_letter_code
_entity_poly.pdbx_strand_id
1 'polypeptide(L)'
;MSKFDAAGNEVDVFSDGPAIVDCDVLEAAKENIQPLASGRRVTALSAILKTPHVYREAKLAEARKRHRMNVQIALEDEDDDPLEAYCRFVYWTLENYPQGPSADSCLLELLEEATRVLKDDRDGTWRSESRYLKLWVLYASYVEKPSMIFKFLLANEIGTGHALVYEEYAGVLERMGK
;
A
#
# COMPACT_ATOMS: atom_id res chain seq x y z
N MET A 1 25.30 1.12 9.21
CA MET A 1 25.41 2.22 8.21
C MET A 1 24.54 1.79 7.04
N SER A 2 23.32 2.31 6.94
CA SER A 2 22.37 1.96 5.85
C SER A 2 22.84 2.64 4.57
N LYS A 3 22.93 1.90 3.48
CA LYS A 3 23.21 2.47 2.16
C LYS A 3 21.87 2.65 1.43
N PHE A 4 21.62 3.85 0.96
CA PHE A 4 20.48 4.18 0.11
C PHE A 4 20.91 4.18 -1.36
N ASP A 5 20.02 3.75 -2.26
CA ASP A 5 20.22 3.92 -3.70
C ASP A 5 19.95 5.39 -4.13
N ALA A 6 20.25 5.72 -5.39
CA ALA A 6 20.09 7.08 -5.93
C ALA A 6 18.62 7.56 -5.98
N ALA A 7 17.65 6.70 -5.64
CA ALA A 7 16.22 7.00 -5.57
C ALA A 7 15.71 7.08 -4.11
N GLY A 8 16.60 6.99 -3.11
CA GLY A 8 16.27 7.10 -1.69
C GLY A 8 15.61 5.83 -1.11
N ASN A 9 15.67 4.69 -1.82
CA ASN A 9 15.22 3.42 -1.30
C ASN A 9 16.32 2.76 -0.47
N GLU A 10 15.96 2.18 0.68
CA GLU A 10 16.86 1.43 1.52
C GLU A 10 17.33 0.19 0.75
N VAL A 11 18.62 0.14 0.41
CA VAL A 11 19.22 -1.05 -0.22
C VAL A 11 19.34 -2.12 0.85
N ASP A 12 18.73 -3.27 0.63
CA ASP A 12 18.81 -4.42 1.53
C ASP A 12 20.26 -4.91 1.61
N VAL A 13 20.92 -4.61 2.73
CA VAL A 13 22.36 -4.87 2.97
C VAL A 13 22.66 -6.36 3.18
N PHE A 14 21.67 -7.26 3.03
CA PHE A 14 21.82 -8.68 3.33
C PHE A 14 22.11 -9.58 2.12
N SER A 15 22.37 -9.02 0.93
CA SER A 15 22.59 -9.82 -0.27
C SER A 15 23.83 -9.36 -1.02
N ASP A 16 25.01 -9.74 -0.53
CA ASP A 16 26.27 -9.71 -1.30
C ASP A 16 26.44 -10.95 -2.22
N GLY A 17 25.37 -11.72 -2.43
CA GLY A 17 25.34 -12.89 -3.32
C GLY A 17 24.23 -12.78 -4.37
N PRO A 18 24.31 -13.58 -5.44
CA PRO A 18 23.22 -13.66 -6.40
C PRO A 18 21.94 -14.07 -5.65
N ALA A 19 20.86 -13.29 -5.81
CA ALA A 19 19.57 -13.56 -5.16
C ALA A 19 19.00 -14.88 -5.70
N ILE A 20 19.27 -15.99 -5.01
CA ILE A 20 18.74 -17.30 -5.35
C ILE A 20 17.28 -17.35 -4.90
N VAL A 21 16.38 -17.36 -5.87
CA VAL A 21 14.95 -17.53 -5.64
C VAL A 21 14.68 -19.01 -5.38
N ASP A 22 14.09 -19.30 -4.22
CA ASP A 22 13.63 -20.65 -3.88
C ASP A 22 12.19 -20.83 -4.36
N CYS A 23 12.03 -21.52 -5.48
CA CYS A 23 10.74 -21.74 -6.08
C CYS A 23 9.84 -22.65 -5.23
N ASP A 24 10.41 -23.57 -4.45
CA ASP A 24 9.63 -24.49 -3.61
C ASP A 24 8.95 -23.73 -2.46
N VAL A 25 9.63 -22.74 -1.87
CA VAL A 25 9.06 -21.87 -0.83
C VAL A 25 7.95 -21.01 -1.39
N LEU A 26 8.11 -20.49 -2.61
CA LEU A 26 7.07 -19.69 -3.27
C LEU A 26 5.85 -20.53 -3.62
N GLU A 27 6.05 -21.74 -4.13
CA GLU A 27 4.98 -22.67 -4.49
C GLU A 27 4.18 -23.10 -3.25
N ALA A 28 4.86 -23.40 -2.15
CA ALA A 28 4.22 -23.76 -0.88
C ALA A 28 3.39 -22.61 -0.27
N ALA A 29 3.79 -21.37 -0.52
CA ALA A 29 3.13 -20.18 0.04
C ALA A 29 2.11 -19.54 -0.91
N LYS A 30 1.97 -20.00 -2.15
CA LYS A 30 1.19 -19.34 -3.22
C LYS A 30 -0.26 -19.02 -2.85
N GLU A 31 -0.92 -19.90 -2.10
CA GLU A 31 -2.31 -19.73 -1.69
C GLU A 31 -2.51 -18.61 -0.66
N ASN A 32 -1.43 -18.25 0.06
CA ASN A 32 -1.44 -17.21 1.09
C ASN A 32 -0.88 -15.88 0.59
N ILE A 33 -0.55 -15.77 -0.68
CA ILE A 33 0.02 -14.56 -1.28
C ILE A 33 -1.05 -13.85 -2.08
N GLN A 34 -1.41 -12.64 -1.68
CA GLN A 34 -2.29 -11.80 -2.48
C GLN A 34 -1.55 -11.25 -3.71
N PRO A 35 -2.14 -11.37 -4.90
CA PRO A 35 -1.60 -10.73 -6.09
C PRO A 35 -1.66 -9.21 -5.97
N LEU A 36 -0.68 -8.52 -6.53
CA LEU A 36 -0.70 -7.08 -6.73
C LEU A 36 -0.83 -6.78 -8.22
N ALA A 37 -1.60 -5.76 -8.57
CA ALA A 37 -1.79 -5.34 -9.97
C ALA A 37 -0.46 -4.96 -10.65
N SER A 38 0.50 -4.39 -9.90
CA SER A 38 1.86 -4.08 -10.35
C SER A 38 2.81 -5.29 -10.39
N GLY A 39 2.35 -6.46 -9.95
CA GLY A 39 3.20 -7.62 -9.70
C GLY A 39 3.97 -7.52 -8.39
N ARG A 40 4.58 -8.65 -7.96
CA ARG A 40 5.47 -8.71 -6.78
C ARG A 40 6.89 -9.02 -7.20
N ARG A 41 7.86 -8.42 -6.54
CA ARG A 41 9.27 -8.76 -6.75
C ARG A 41 9.56 -10.13 -6.12
N VAL A 42 9.83 -11.12 -6.96
CA VAL A 42 9.99 -12.53 -6.56
C VAL A 42 11.15 -12.72 -5.57
N THR A 43 12.25 -11.99 -5.75
CA THR A 43 13.40 -12.00 -4.85
C THR A 43 13.06 -11.48 -3.45
N ALA A 44 12.35 -10.35 -3.36
CA ALA A 44 11.89 -9.79 -2.09
C ALA A 44 10.90 -10.72 -1.39
N LEU A 45 9.96 -11.28 -2.13
CA LEU A 45 8.98 -12.24 -1.62
C LEU A 45 9.65 -13.50 -1.06
N SER A 46 10.60 -14.08 -1.80
CA SER A 46 11.38 -15.23 -1.35
C SER A 46 12.17 -14.93 -0.07
N ALA A 47 12.80 -13.76 0.02
CA ALA A 47 13.52 -13.32 1.22
C ALA A 47 12.59 -13.20 2.44
N ILE A 48 11.41 -12.62 2.27
CA ILE A 48 10.40 -12.47 3.33
C ILE A 48 9.96 -13.84 3.85
N LEU A 49 9.67 -14.78 2.95
CA LEU A 49 9.19 -16.11 3.32
C LEU A 49 10.26 -16.96 4.00
N LYS A 50 11.54 -16.77 3.67
CA LYS A 50 12.66 -17.48 4.28
C LYS A 50 13.09 -16.93 5.64
N THR A 51 12.82 -15.66 5.92
CA THR A 51 13.28 -15.02 7.16
C THR A 51 12.43 -15.48 8.35
N PRO A 52 13.04 -15.97 9.45
CA PRO A 52 12.31 -16.35 10.65
C PRO A 52 11.46 -15.20 11.19
N HIS A 53 10.24 -15.53 11.63
CA HIS A 53 9.22 -14.54 12.03
C HIS A 53 9.73 -13.54 13.08
N VAL A 54 10.45 -13.99 14.10
CA VAL A 54 10.94 -13.14 15.19
C VAL A 54 11.90 -12.04 14.71
N TYR A 55 12.83 -12.38 13.80
CA TYR A 55 13.77 -11.40 13.25
C TYR A 55 13.07 -10.42 12.30
N ARG A 56 12.09 -10.92 11.54
CA ARG A 56 11.30 -10.12 10.64
C ARG A 56 10.47 -9.10 11.40
N GLU A 57 9.77 -9.52 12.46
CA GLU A 57 8.88 -8.65 13.25
C GLU A 57 9.62 -7.45 13.86
N ALA A 58 10.80 -7.64 14.42
CA ALA A 58 11.58 -6.54 14.98
C ALA A 58 11.93 -5.47 13.94
N LYS A 59 12.40 -5.91 12.75
CA LYS A 59 12.71 -5.02 11.62
C LYS A 59 11.48 -4.30 11.08
N LEU A 60 10.37 -5.06 10.93
CA LEU A 60 9.12 -4.50 10.42
C LEU A 60 8.52 -3.48 11.39
N ALA A 61 8.60 -3.73 12.69
CA ALA A 61 8.14 -2.79 13.72
C ALA A 61 8.91 -1.46 13.67
N GLU A 62 10.23 -1.52 13.52
CA GLU A 62 11.06 -0.32 13.39
C GLU A 62 10.77 0.45 12.08
N ALA A 63 10.68 -0.26 10.96
CA ALA A 63 10.34 0.35 9.67
C ALA A 63 8.95 0.98 9.70
N ARG A 64 7.96 0.31 10.30
CA ARG A 64 6.61 0.86 10.50
C ARG A 64 6.65 2.16 11.32
N LYS A 65 7.44 2.19 12.39
CA LYS A 65 7.60 3.38 13.22
C LYS A 65 8.18 4.55 12.40
N ARG A 66 9.17 4.29 11.54
CA ARG A 66 9.73 5.31 10.64
C ARG A 66 8.69 5.84 9.65
N HIS A 67 7.90 4.96 9.02
CA HIS A 67 6.83 5.40 8.13
C HIS A 67 5.76 6.22 8.84
N ARG A 68 5.37 5.83 10.06
CA ARG A 68 4.45 6.64 10.89
C ARG A 68 5.01 8.02 11.17
N MET A 69 6.29 8.10 11.55
CA MET A 69 6.96 9.38 11.81
C MET A 69 7.02 10.25 10.55
N ASN A 70 7.33 9.67 9.38
CA ASN A 70 7.36 10.40 8.13
C ASN A 70 5.98 10.96 7.76
N VAL A 71 4.91 10.20 7.96
CA VAL A 71 3.53 10.68 7.76
C VAL A 71 3.23 11.84 8.71
N GLN A 72 3.57 11.72 9.98
CA GLN A 72 3.35 12.77 10.97
C GLN A 72 4.07 14.06 10.58
N ILE A 73 5.36 13.99 10.23
CA ILE A 73 6.15 15.13 9.78
C ILE A 73 5.51 15.79 8.55
N ALA A 74 5.14 14.99 7.55
CA ALA A 74 4.54 15.50 6.33
C ALA A 74 3.16 16.15 6.55
N LEU A 75 2.40 15.73 7.57
CA LEU A 75 1.13 16.37 7.93
C LEU A 75 1.33 17.70 8.67
N GLU A 76 2.42 17.82 9.44
CA GLU A 76 2.75 19.03 10.22
C GLU A 76 3.43 20.11 9.37
N ASP A 77 4.15 19.74 8.31
CA ASP A 77 4.85 20.64 7.41
C ASP A 77 3.99 20.94 6.17
N GLU A 78 3.58 22.20 6.01
CA GLU A 78 2.74 22.65 4.90
C GLU A 78 3.40 22.49 3.52
N ASP A 79 4.72 22.49 3.47
CA ASP A 79 5.51 22.37 2.24
C ASP A 79 5.81 20.90 1.85
N ASP A 80 5.53 19.92 2.72
CA ASP A 80 5.75 18.49 2.46
C ASP A 80 4.53 17.84 1.79
N ASP A 81 4.67 16.57 1.34
CA ASP A 81 3.64 15.79 0.65
C ASP A 81 3.17 14.61 1.52
N PRO A 82 2.13 14.79 2.36
CA PRO A 82 1.58 13.71 3.18
C PRO A 82 0.94 12.60 2.34
N LEU A 83 0.43 12.90 1.15
CA LEU A 83 -0.08 11.88 0.23
C LEU A 83 1.03 10.92 -0.20
N GLU A 84 2.21 11.44 -0.56
CA GLU A 84 3.36 10.61 -0.89
C GLU A 84 3.83 9.78 0.30
N ALA A 85 3.86 10.37 1.50
CA ALA A 85 4.23 9.67 2.73
C ALA A 85 3.29 8.48 3.02
N TYR A 86 1.97 8.67 2.88
CA TYR A 86 0.99 7.59 3.00
C TYR A 86 1.13 6.55 1.89
N CYS A 87 1.33 6.95 0.64
CA CYS A 87 1.54 6.03 -0.47
C CYS A 87 2.75 5.12 -0.22
N ARG A 88 3.89 5.68 0.20
CA ARG A 88 5.09 4.91 0.55
C ARG A 88 4.83 3.93 1.68
N PHE A 89 4.09 4.36 2.70
CA PHE A 89 3.75 3.49 3.83
C PHE A 89 2.84 2.34 3.41
N VAL A 90 1.81 2.60 2.61
CA VAL A 90 0.89 1.59 2.08
C VAL A 90 1.64 0.58 1.20
N TYR A 91 2.44 1.05 0.25
CA TYR A 91 3.22 0.17 -0.63
C TYR A 91 4.24 -0.67 0.14
N TRP A 92 4.93 -0.08 1.11
CA TRP A 92 5.82 -0.82 1.99
C TRP A 92 5.06 -1.92 2.75
N THR A 93 3.87 -1.63 3.25
CA THR A 93 3.03 -2.63 3.94
C THR A 93 2.62 -3.76 2.99
N LEU A 94 2.19 -3.44 1.77
CA LEU A 94 1.84 -4.44 0.76
C LEU A 94 3.01 -5.35 0.38
N GLU A 95 4.22 -4.80 0.28
CA GLU A 95 5.40 -5.58 -0.04
C GLU A 95 5.82 -6.52 1.10
N ASN A 96 5.78 -6.04 2.33
CA ASN A 96 6.29 -6.77 3.49
C ASN A 96 5.27 -7.70 4.16
N TYR A 97 3.98 -7.53 3.87
CA TYR A 97 2.89 -8.40 4.31
C TYR A 97 2.17 -9.01 3.11
N PRO A 98 2.73 -10.08 2.51
CA PRO A 98 2.21 -10.66 1.27
C PRO A 98 0.78 -11.20 1.36
N GLN A 99 0.33 -11.55 2.56
CA GLN A 99 -1.03 -12.02 2.81
C GLN A 99 -2.11 -10.92 2.70
N GLY A 100 -1.71 -9.66 2.57
CA GLY A 100 -2.64 -8.52 2.47
C GLY A 100 -3.19 -8.05 3.81
N PRO A 101 -4.45 -7.61 3.89
CA PRO A 101 -5.05 -7.12 5.13
C PRO A 101 -5.09 -8.22 6.20
N SER A 102 -4.49 -7.92 7.34
CA SER A 102 -4.46 -8.80 8.52
C SER A 102 -4.23 -7.96 9.77
N ALA A 103 -4.43 -8.55 10.96
CA ALA A 103 -4.11 -7.88 12.21
C ALA A 103 -2.63 -7.47 12.31
N ASP A 104 -1.74 -8.25 11.73
CA ASP A 104 -0.30 -7.96 11.73
C ASP A 104 0.07 -6.83 10.76
N SER A 105 -0.57 -6.80 9.59
CA SER A 105 -0.31 -5.76 8.58
C SER A 105 -0.93 -4.41 8.92
N CYS A 106 -2.07 -4.40 9.61
CA CYS A 106 -2.92 -3.21 9.85
C CYS A 106 -3.15 -2.39 8.56
N LEU A 107 -3.21 -3.08 7.41
CA LEU A 107 -3.31 -2.41 6.11
C LEU A 107 -4.66 -1.71 5.93
N LEU A 108 -5.74 -2.34 6.38
CA LEU A 108 -7.08 -1.77 6.25
C LEU A 108 -7.21 -0.49 7.06
N GLU A 109 -6.75 -0.51 8.31
CA GLU A 109 -6.74 0.64 9.21
C GLU A 109 -5.87 1.78 8.66
N LEU A 110 -4.73 1.44 8.05
CA LEU A 110 -3.87 2.42 7.41
C LEU A 110 -4.55 3.09 6.21
N LEU A 111 -5.26 2.32 5.38
CA LEU A 111 -6.01 2.85 4.25
C LEU A 111 -7.19 3.71 4.70
N GLU A 112 -7.92 3.31 5.73
CA GLU A 112 -9.00 4.10 6.33
C GLU A 112 -8.48 5.43 6.89
N GLU A 113 -7.36 5.40 7.60
CA GLU A 113 -6.71 6.59 8.13
C GLU A 113 -6.28 7.53 6.99
N ALA A 114 -5.52 7.01 6.01
CA ALA A 114 -5.02 7.81 4.89
C ALA A 114 -6.15 8.46 4.09
N THR A 115 -7.18 7.70 3.74
CA THR A 115 -8.31 8.20 2.96
C THR A 115 -9.13 9.25 3.71
N ARG A 116 -9.29 9.08 5.02
CA ARG A 116 -10.02 10.02 5.87
C ARG A 116 -9.24 11.32 6.11
N VAL A 117 -7.96 11.21 6.48
CA VAL A 117 -7.12 12.38 6.80
C VAL A 117 -6.90 13.23 5.55
N LEU A 118 -6.51 12.62 4.44
CA LEU A 118 -6.21 13.35 3.20
C LEU A 118 -7.45 13.96 2.53
N LYS A 119 -8.66 13.51 2.87
CA LYS A 119 -9.89 14.03 2.26
C LYS A 119 -10.04 15.54 2.43
N ASP A 120 -9.74 16.03 3.62
CA ASP A 120 -9.95 17.42 4.01
C ASP A 120 -8.62 18.15 4.28
N ASP A 121 -7.49 17.46 4.18
CA ASP A 121 -6.17 18.06 4.32
C ASP A 121 -5.95 19.12 3.24
N ARG A 122 -5.41 20.28 3.65
CA ARG A 122 -5.12 21.43 2.76
C ARG A 122 -6.30 21.77 1.85
N ASP A 123 -7.49 21.90 2.45
CA ASP A 123 -8.76 22.22 1.76
C ASP A 123 -9.11 21.21 0.65
N GLY A 124 -8.68 19.96 0.79
CA GLY A 124 -9.00 18.88 -0.15
C GLY A 124 -8.18 18.89 -1.44
N THR A 125 -6.99 19.47 -1.43
CA THR A 125 -6.08 19.54 -2.58
C THR A 125 -5.84 18.16 -3.21
N TRP A 126 -5.81 17.10 -2.41
CA TRP A 126 -5.52 15.74 -2.88
C TRP A 126 -6.67 15.07 -3.65
N ARG A 127 -7.89 15.61 -3.61
CA ARG A 127 -9.07 14.98 -4.23
C ARG A 127 -8.95 14.76 -5.74
N SER A 128 -8.21 15.61 -6.43
CA SER A 128 -7.94 15.48 -7.87
C SER A 128 -6.71 14.63 -8.21
N GLU A 129 -5.91 14.22 -7.20
CA GLU A 129 -4.69 13.47 -7.40
C GLU A 129 -4.94 12.00 -7.70
N SER A 130 -4.29 11.48 -8.76
CA SER A 130 -4.41 10.06 -9.14
C SER A 130 -3.87 9.11 -8.07
N ARG A 131 -2.85 9.52 -7.32
CA ARG A 131 -2.28 8.77 -6.20
C ARG A 131 -3.31 8.57 -5.09
N TYR A 132 -4.08 9.60 -4.77
CA TYR A 132 -5.14 9.54 -3.76
C TYR A 132 -6.29 8.64 -4.21
N LEU A 133 -6.71 8.74 -5.47
CA LEU A 133 -7.69 7.82 -6.05
C LEU A 133 -7.24 6.36 -5.97
N LYS A 134 -5.96 6.07 -6.22
CA LYS A 134 -5.42 4.70 -6.10
C LYS A 134 -5.50 4.15 -4.68
N LEU A 135 -5.31 4.98 -3.65
CA LEU A 135 -5.52 4.54 -2.26
C LEU A 135 -6.99 4.16 -2.01
N TRP A 136 -7.94 4.92 -2.55
CA TRP A 136 -9.37 4.63 -2.46
C TRP A 136 -9.76 3.36 -3.22
N VAL A 137 -9.24 3.16 -4.42
CA VAL A 137 -9.47 1.94 -5.22
C VAL A 137 -8.93 0.71 -4.48
N LEU A 138 -7.74 0.83 -3.90
CA LEU A 138 -7.15 -0.23 -3.10
C LEU A 138 -8.00 -0.53 -1.85
N TYR A 139 -8.46 0.50 -1.15
CA TYR A 139 -9.38 0.34 -0.01
C TYR A 139 -10.69 -0.34 -0.43
N ALA A 140 -11.28 0.08 -1.55
CA ALA A 140 -12.50 -0.52 -2.09
C ALA A 140 -12.33 -2.01 -2.44
N SER A 141 -11.12 -2.45 -2.79
CA SER A 141 -10.85 -3.88 -3.08
C SER A 141 -10.90 -4.78 -1.84
N TYR A 142 -10.82 -4.21 -0.65
CA TYR A 142 -10.80 -4.95 0.62
C TYR A 142 -12.09 -4.86 1.43
N VAL A 143 -13.05 -4.04 1.01
CA VAL A 143 -14.31 -3.89 1.73
C VAL A 143 -15.41 -4.74 1.12
N GLU A 144 -16.37 -5.16 1.94
CA GLU A 144 -17.49 -6.00 1.49
C GLU A 144 -18.42 -5.31 0.48
N LYS A 145 -18.57 -4.00 0.56
CA LYS A 145 -19.48 -3.20 -0.26
C LYS A 145 -18.75 -2.10 -1.04
N PRO A 146 -17.90 -2.46 -2.02
CA PRO A 146 -17.10 -1.51 -2.77
C PRO A 146 -17.94 -0.46 -3.50
N SER A 147 -19.16 -0.79 -3.93
CA SER A 147 -20.06 0.16 -4.60
C SER A 147 -20.41 1.38 -3.73
N MET A 148 -20.41 1.23 -2.40
CA MET A 148 -20.64 2.36 -1.48
C MET A 148 -19.45 3.32 -1.50
N ILE A 149 -18.24 2.79 -1.60
CA ILE A 149 -17.03 3.61 -1.71
C ILE A 149 -17.07 4.44 -3.00
N PHE A 150 -17.35 3.81 -4.14
CA PHE A 150 -17.42 4.55 -5.42
C PHE A 150 -18.52 5.62 -5.43
N LYS A 151 -19.68 5.35 -4.85
CA LYS A 151 -20.72 6.37 -4.68
C LYS A 151 -20.24 7.55 -3.83
N PHE A 152 -19.51 7.25 -2.75
CA PHE A 152 -18.91 8.28 -1.90
C PHE A 152 -17.87 9.11 -2.67
N LEU A 153 -17.01 8.47 -3.48
CA LEU A 153 -16.02 9.16 -4.31
C LEU A 153 -16.68 10.15 -5.27
N LEU A 154 -17.72 9.70 -5.98
CA LEU A 154 -18.47 10.56 -6.92
C LEU A 154 -19.18 11.71 -6.21
N ALA A 155 -19.79 11.45 -5.05
CA ALA A 155 -20.51 12.48 -4.28
C ALA A 155 -19.57 13.56 -3.67
N ASN A 156 -18.31 13.21 -3.43
CA ASN A 156 -17.30 14.12 -2.88
C ASN A 156 -16.30 14.63 -3.94
N GLU A 157 -16.56 14.36 -5.22
CA GLU A 157 -15.71 14.76 -6.35
C GLU A 157 -14.25 14.29 -6.24
N ILE A 158 -14.05 13.09 -5.65
CA ILE A 158 -12.72 12.49 -5.49
C ILE A 158 -12.37 11.68 -6.73
N GLY A 159 -11.32 12.07 -7.43
CA GLY A 159 -10.80 11.37 -8.60
C GLY A 159 -11.70 11.41 -9.83
N THR A 160 -12.76 12.22 -9.84
CA THR A 160 -13.76 12.28 -10.92
C THR A 160 -13.21 12.74 -12.26
N GLY A 161 -12.05 13.39 -12.28
CA GLY A 161 -11.31 13.73 -13.50
C GLY A 161 -10.52 12.56 -14.11
N HIS A 162 -10.45 11.41 -13.45
CA HIS A 162 -9.70 10.25 -13.91
C HIS A 162 -10.62 9.15 -14.41
N ALA A 163 -10.32 8.55 -15.57
CA ALA A 163 -11.07 7.41 -16.13
C ALA A 163 -11.12 6.23 -15.14
N LEU A 164 -10.05 6.03 -14.37
CA LEU A 164 -9.90 4.94 -13.42
C LEU A 164 -11.08 4.78 -12.45
N VAL A 165 -11.65 5.87 -11.93
CA VAL A 165 -12.79 5.77 -10.99
C VAL A 165 -14.01 5.13 -11.65
N TYR A 166 -14.26 5.45 -12.91
CA TYR A 166 -15.41 4.94 -13.65
C TYR A 166 -15.19 3.50 -14.13
N GLU A 167 -13.98 3.17 -14.56
CA GLU A 167 -13.59 1.82 -14.97
C GLU A 167 -13.71 0.84 -13.79
N GLU A 168 -13.13 1.19 -12.65
CA GLU A 168 -13.20 0.36 -11.45
C GLU A 168 -14.63 0.25 -10.91
N TYR A 169 -15.41 1.34 -10.94
CA TYR A 169 -16.80 1.31 -10.52
C TYR A 169 -17.66 0.44 -11.46
N ALA A 170 -17.46 0.55 -12.77
CA ALA A 170 -18.15 -0.30 -13.75
C ALA A 170 -17.84 -1.78 -13.48
N GLY A 171 -16.58 -2.15 -13.27
CA GLY A 171 -16.19 -3.51 -12.93
C GLY A 171 -16.82 -4.01 -11.63
N VAL A 172 -17.02 -3.14 -10.63
CA VAL A 172 -17.75 -3.49 -9.40
C VAL A 172 -19.23 -3.75 -9.69
N LEU A 173 -19.88 -2.92 -10.51
CA LEU A 173 -21.28 -3.07 -10.86
C LEU A 173 -21.52 -4.35 -11.69
N GLU A 174 -20.64 -4.67 -12.64
CA GLU A 174 -20.69 -5.90 -13.41
C GLU A 174 -20.63 -7.15 -12.52
N ARG A 175 -19.70 -7.18 -11.58
CA ARG A 175 -19.60 -8.29 -10.61
C ARG A 175 -20.83 -8.42 -9.70
N MET A 176 -21.57 -7.34 -9.50
CA MET A 176 -22.84 -7.31 -8.74
C MET A 176 -24.06 -7.64 -9.61
N GLY A 177 -23.90 -7.89 -10.91
CA GLY A 177 -24.99 -8.17 -11.84
C GLY A 177 -25.92 -6.98 -12.11
N LYS A 178 -25.36 -5.77 -12.09
CA LYS A 178 -26.09 -4.52 -12.33
C LYS A 178 -25.60 -3.81 -13.58
#